data_274df25dd500cd5f474ce46098935f6b
#
_entry.id   274df25dd500cd5f474ce46098935f6b
#
_cell.length_a   1.000
_cell.length_b   1.000
_cell.length_c   1.000
_cell.angle_alpha   90.00
_cell.angle_beta   90.00
_cell.angle_gamma   90.00
#
_symmetry.space_group_name_H-M   'P 1'
#
loop_
_entity.id
_entity.type
_entity.pdbx_description
1 polymer ?
#
loop_
_entity_poly.entity_id
_entity_poly.type
_entity_poly.pdbx_seq_one_letter_code
_entity_poly.pdbx_strand_id
1 'polypeptide(L)'
;VVLSPLAVIISHVERLLRLQYHSLLTSDVLTNLIKEHRDVASMFIALPKEEWTSIFKHCLRTQIPLVELPRMLDTVRFIQQDLEPDVSENGDYLYIALRLQFPPRNLKGLLEKGKLSVLTLSDALQNTLIGELDIGEGRMRVPHFDRLLHTLKTAMLATREQTPALLCPDVLVPDITRRLERQGFAITVVMESEVPEHVQLVPVAPP
;
A
#
# COMPACT_ATOMS: atom_id res chain seq x y z
N VAL A 1 -13.74 -30.57 9.11
CA VAL A 1 -12.64 -30.74 10.08
C VAL A 1 -12.94 -29.85 11.27
N VAL A 2 -13.17 -30.45 12.46
CA VAL A 2 -13.37 -29.67 13.69
C VAL A 2 -11.98 -29.30 14.23
N LEU A 3 -11.69 -28.02 14.23
CA LEU A 3 -10.44 -27.50 14.81
C LEU A 3 -10.53 -27.54 16.34
N SER A 4 -9.42 -27.86 17.00
CA SER A 4 -9.35 -27.76 18.47
C SER A 4 -9.46 -26.28 18.90
N PRO A 5 -9.99 -25.95 20.09
CA PRO A 5 -10.05 -24.59 20.60
C PRO A 5 -8.70 -23.86 20.53
N LEU A 6 -7.61 -24.55 20.84
CA LEU A 6 -6.26 -24.02 20.77
C LEU A 6 -5.86 -23.68 19.32
N ALA A 7 -6.17 -24.53 18.37
CA ALA A 7 -5.89 -24.26 16.94
C ALA A 7 -6.68 -23.03 16.43
N VAL A 8 -7.90 -22.83 16.89
CA VAL A 8 -8.71 -21.63 16.57
C VAL A 8 -8.06 -20.37 17.15
N ILE A 9 -7.61 -20.42 18.41
CA ILE A 9 -6.92 -19.29 19.05
C ILE A 9 -5.62 -18.96 18.32
N ILE A 10 -4.78 -19.96 18.03
CA ILE A 10 -3.53 -19.75 17.28
C ILE A 10 -3.80 -19.13 15.92
N SER A 11 -4.75 -19.68 15.16
CA SER A 11 -5.12 -19.13 13.85
C SER A 11 -5.63 -17.69 13.94
N HIS A 12 -6.38 -17.37 14.99
CA HIS A 12 -6.87 -16.01 15.21
C HIS A 12 -5.72 -15.03 15.55
N VAL A 13 -4.80 -15.44 16.43
CA VAL A 13 -3.62 -14.65 16.80
C VAL A 13 -2.72 -14.45 15.58
N GLU A 14 -2.45 -15.49 14.79
CA GLU A 14 -1.70 -15.36 13.54
C GLU A 14 -2.35 -14.39 12.57
N ARG A 15 -3.68 -14.44 12.43
CA ARG A 15 -4.43 -13.50 11.59
C ARG A 15 -4.30 -12.07 12.10
N LEU A 16 -4.44 -11.83 13.39
CA LEU A 16 -4.29 -10.51 14.00
C LEU A 16 -2.86 -9.98 13.83
N LEU A 17 -1.86 -10.82 14.05
CA LEU A 17 -0.47 -10.45 13.82
C LEU A 17 -0.23 -10.06 12.36
N ARG A 18 -0.72 -10.84 11.40
CA ARG A 18 -0.60 -10.52 9.97
C ARG A 18 -1.28 -9.21 9.58
N LEU A 19 -2.39 -8.87 10.22
CA LEU A 19 -3.13 -7.63 9.94
C LEU A 19 -2.51 -6.40 10.61
N GLN A 20 -1.86 -6.57 11.75
CA GLN A 20 -1.42 -5.47 12.61
C GLN A 20 0.08 -5.41 12.86
N TYR A 21 0.90 -6.32 12.29
CA TYR A 21 2.33 -6.34 12.57
C TYR A 21 3.05 -5.05 12.17
N HIS A 22 2.51 -4.29 11.20
CA HIS A 22 3.02 -2.98 10.83
C HIS A 22 2.92 -1.96 11.98
N SER A 23 1.96 -2.13 12.92
CA SER A 23 1.82 -1.26 14.09
C SER A 23 2.95 -1.46 15.11
N LEU A 24 3.62 -2.61 15.07
CA LEU A 24 4.79 -2.90 15.91
C LEU A 24 6.04 -2.13 15.47
N LEU A 25 6.07 -1.64 14.22
CA LEU A 25 7.16 -0.83 13.74
C LEU A 25 7.03 0.59 14.30
N THR A 26 7.73 0.85 15.39
CA THR A 26 7.87 2.19 15.95
C THR A 26 9.15 2.85 15.43
N SER A 27 9.29 4.17 15.61
CA SER A 27 10.53 4.89 15.28
C SER A 27 11.74 4.34 16.03
N ASP A 28 11.55 3.79 17.24
CA ASP A 28 12.63 3.19 18.01
C ASP A 28 13.05 1.82 17.46
N VAL A 29 12.08 0.99 17.08
CA VAL A 29 12.34 -0.28 16.41
C VAL A 29 13.08 -0.06 15.09
N LEU A 30 12.63 0.91 14.29
CA LEU A 30 13.31 1.27 13.05
C LEU A 30 14.74 1.76 13.32
N THR A 31 14.94 2.59 14.34
CA THR A 31 16.28 3.08 14.71
C THR A 31 17.22 1.94 15.06
N ASN A 32 16.74 0.91 15.77
CA ASN A 32 17.54 -0.24 16.11
C ASN A 32 17.89 -1.08 14.89
N LEU A 33 16.93 -1.30 13.97
CA LEU A 33 17.17 -1.95 12.68
C LEU A 33 18.25 -1.22 11.87
N ILE A 34 18.17 0.12 11.79
CA ILE A 34 19.17 0.94 11.09
C ILE A 34 20.56 0.81 11.73
N LYS A 35 20.64 0.76 13.08
CA LYS A 35 21.93 0.58 13.79
C LYS A 35 22.58 -0.76 13.51
N GLU A 36 21.80 -1.80 13.29
CA GLU A 36 22.29 -3.12 12.89
C GLU A 36 22.87 -3.13 11.47
N HIS A 37 22.40 -2.20 10.62
CA HIS A 37 22.84 -2.00 9.23
C HIS A 37 23.60 -0.68 9.09
N ARG A 38 24.78 -0.57 9.72
CA ARG A 38 25.58 0.68 9.80
C ARG A 38 25.98 1.26 8.45
N ASP A 39 26.18 0.42 7.46
CA ASP A 39 26.52 0.77 6.07
C ASP A 39 25.45 1.61 5.38
N VAL A 40 24.20 1.46 5.81
CA VAL A 40 23.06 2.19 5.24
C VAL A 40 22.52 3.32 6.14
N ALA A 41 23.08 3.47 7.34
CA ALA A 41 22.62 4.45 8.33
C ALA A 41 22.66 5.89 7.80
N SER A 42 23.61 6.22 6.92
CA SER A 42 23.73 7.55 6.32
C SER A 42 22.57 7.92 5.39
N MET A 43 21.85 6.94 4.84
CA MET A 43 20.71 7.15 3.94
C MET A 43 19.46 7.66 4.65
N PHE A 44 19.35 7.40 5.96
CA PHE A 44 18.21 7.87 6.76
C PHE A 44 18.30 9.34 7.17
N ILE A 45 19.33 10.05 6.73
CA ILE A 45 19.52 11.48 7.06
C ILE A 45 18.65 12.36 6.14
N ALA A 46 18.32 11.91 4.93
CA ALA A 46 17.62 12.71 3.92
C ALA A 46 16.14 12.98 4.27
N LEU A 47 15.50 12.13 5.07
CA LEU A 47 14.11 12.28 5.47
C LEU A 47 13.96 12.24 6.99
N PRO A 48 12.93 12.93 7.55
CA PRO A 48 12.57 12.78 8.95
C PRO A 48 12.30 11.33 9.33
N LYS A 49 12.67 10.95 10.54
CA LYS A 49 12.53 9.59 11.06
C LYS A 49 11.08 9.09 11.05
N GLU A 50 10.14 9.97 11.30
CA GLU A 50 8.71 9.72 11.29
C GLU A 50 8.24 9.34 9.87
N GLU A 51 8.80 9.98 8.88
CA GLU A 51 8.48 9.74 7.47
C GLU A 51 9.00 8.37 7.01
N TRP A 52 10.25 8.03 7.33
CA TRP A 52 10.78 6.67 7.15
C TRP A 52 9.92 5.61 7.83
N THR A 53 9.49 5.89 9.07
CA THR A 53 8.61 4.98 9.80
C THR A 53 7.28 4.79 9.07
N SER A 54 6.74 5.86 8.48
CA SER A 54 5.50 5.82 7.69
C SER A 54 5.70 4.98 6.42
N ILE A 55 6.75 5.22 5.65
CA ILE A 55 7.06 4.49 4.42
C ILE A 55 7.16 2.98 4.70
N PHE A 56 7.96 2.58 5.70
CA PHE A 56 8.13 1.16 6.02
C PHE A 56 6.87 0.54 6.62
N LYS A 57 6.05 1.28 7.36
CA LYS A 57 4.73 0.79 7.76
C LYS A 57 3.84 0.50 6.56
N HIS A 58 3.85 1.37 5.55
CA HIS A 58 3.11 1.12 4.30
C HIS A 58 3.66 -0.10 3.55
N CYS A 59 4.98 -0.25 3.47
CA CYS A 59 5.60 -1.46 2.90
C CYS A 59 5.14 -2.73 3.62
N LEU A 60 5.15 -2.73 4.94
CA LEU A 60 4.68 -3.87 5.73
C LEU A 60 3.21 -4.18 5.50
N ARG A 61 2.35 -3.17 5.47
CA ARG A 61 0.90 -3.34 5.21
C ARG A 61 0.62 -4.00 3.87
N THR A 62 1.39 -3.65 2.86
CA THR A 62 1.32 -4.26 1.52
C THR A 62 2.11 -5.57 1.42
N GLN A 63 2.58 -6.10 2.56
CA GLN A 63 3.33 -7.35 2.64
C GLN A 63 4.67 -7.35 1.88
N ILE A 64 5.29 -6.19 1.76
CA ILE A 64 6.70 -6.09 1.36
C ILE A 64 7.55 -6.40 2.59
N PRO A 65 8.36 -7.47 2.57
CA PRO A 65 9.07 -7.90 3.76
C PRO A 65 10.29 -7.02 4.03
N LEU A 66 10.47 -6.56 5.28
CA LEU A 66 11.65 -5.78 5.68
C LEU A 66 12.96 -6.58 5.67
N VAL A 67 12.92 -7.89 5.44
CA VAL A 67 14.15 -8.68 5.20
C VAL A 67 14.92 -8.18 3.97
N GLU A 68 14.24 -7.53 3.04
CA GLU A 68 14.85 -6.88 1.87
C GLU A 68 15.35 -5.45 2.19
N LEU A 69 15.37 -5.04 3.47
CA LEU A 69 15.70 -3.68 3.86
C LEU A 69 16.99 -3.13 3.22
N PRO A 70 18.12 -3.86 3.18
CA PRO A 70 19.32 -3.35 2.52
C PRO A 70 19.06 -3.00 1.05
N ARG A 71 18.39 -3.87 0.29
CA ARG A 71 18.06 -3.62 -1.12
C ARG A 71 17.05 -2.50 -1.29
N MET A 72 16.08 -2.38 -0.37
CA MET A 72 15.13 -1.27 -0.38
C MET A 72 15.84 0.07 -0.20
N LEU A 73 16.83 0.13 0.68
CA LEU A 73 17.63 1.32 0.90
C LEU A 73 18.55 1.64 -0.26
N ASP A 74 19.15 0.65 -0.91
CA ASP A 74 19.91 0.85 -2.15
C ASP A 74 19.02 1.44 -3.25
N THR A 75 17.78 0.97 -3.38
CA THR A 75 16.80 1.54 -4.31
C THR A 75 16.49 3.00 -3.99
N VAL A 76 16.25 3.32 -2.72
CA VAL A 76 16.03 4.71 -2.29
C VAL A 76 17.23 5.59 -2.58
N ARG A 77 18.45 5.10 -2.31
CA ARG A 77 19.69 5.82 -2.61
C ARG A 77 19.81 6.14 -4.10
N PHE A 78 19.54 5.16 -4.94
CA PHE A 78 19.56 5.34 -6.39
C PHE A 78 18.57 6.43 -6.82
N ILE A 79 17.34 6.36 -6.32
CA ILE A 79 16.30 7.36 -6.59
C ILE A 79 16.73 8.75 -6.15
N GLN A 80 17.30 8.87 -4.95
CA GLN A 80 17.75 10.17 -4.41
C GLN A 80 18.93 10.76 -5.17
N GLN A 81 19.75 9.93 -5.82
CA GLN A 81 20.88 10.39 -6.62
C GLN A 81 20.48 10.88 -8.02
N ASP A 82 19.42 10.28 -8.59
CA ASP A 82 19.03 10.51 -9.98
C ASP A 82 17.86 11.49 -10.14
N LEU A 83 17.15 11.81 -9.04
CA LEU A 83 15.99 12.68 -9.08
C LEU A 83 16.25 14.04 -8.43
N GLU A 84 15.42 15.02 -8.82
CA GLU A 84 15.42 16.33 -8.18
C GLU A 84 15.10 16.23 -6.69
N PRO A 85 15.68 17.11 -5.85
CA PRO A 85 15.50 17.05 -4.37
C PRO A 85 14.04 17.00 -3.94
N ASP A 86 13.17 17.81 -4.54
CA ASP A 86 11.75 17.88 -4.19
C ASP A 86 11.02 16.55 -4.38
N VAL A 87 11.44 15.74 -5.36
CA VAL A 87 10.87 14.41 -5.63
C VAL A 87 11.50 13.36 -4.71
N SER A 88 12.81 13.46 -4.50
CA SER A 88 13.56 12.49 -3.69
C SER A 88 13.22 12.57 -2.19
N GLU A 89 12.72 13.73 -1.73
CA GLU A 89 12.28 13.95 -0.35
C GLU A 89 10.79 13.64 -0.14
N ASN A 90 10.05 13.29 -1.18
CA ASN A 90 8.64 12.94 -1.09
C ASN A 90 8.46 11.48 -0.69
N GLY A 91 8.00 11.25 0.55
CA GLY A 91 7.80 9.91 1.10
C GLY A 91 6.78 9.05 0.33
N ASP A 92 5.75 9.66 -0.26
CA ASP A 92 4.76 8.96 -1.07
C ASP A 92 5.37 8.46 -2.39
N TYR A 93 6.24 9.28 -3.02
CA TYR A 93 6.97 8.87 -4.21
C TYR A 93 7.95 7.73 -3.91
N LEU A 94 8.71 7.82 -2.83
CA LEU A 94 9.61 6.75 -2.40
C LEU A 94 8.85 5.44 -2.10
N TYR A 95 7.67 5.54 -1.49
CA TYR A 95 6.82 4.38 -1.29
C TYR A 95 6.38 3.73 -2.60
N ILE A 96 5.93 4.52 -3.58
CA ILE A 96 5.55 4.04 -4.91
C ILE A 96 6.75 3.31 -5.57
N ALA A 97 7.91 3.94 -5.58
CA ALA A 97 9.11 3.40 -6.19
C ALA A 97 9.56 2.08 -5.52
N LEU A 98 9.53 2.02 -4.19
CA LEU A 98 9.81 0.79 -3.45
C LEU A 98 8.82 -0.30 -3.78
N ARG A 99 7.56 0.03 -3.93
CA ARG A 99 6.49 -0.91 -4.24
C ARG A 99 6.61 -1.49 -5.64
N LEU A 100 7.04 -0.68 -6.61
CA LEU A 100 7.34 -1.13 -7.98
C LEU A 100 8.53 -2.09 -8.03
N GLN A 101 9.58 -1.81 -7.26
CA GLN A 101 10.76 -2.65 -7.20
C GLN A 101 10.54 -3.93 -6.39
N PHE A 102 9.69 -3.86 -5.37
CA PHE A 102 9.37 -4.96 -4.45
C PHE A 102 7.84 -5.23 -4.46
N PRO A 103 7.32 -5.94 -5.47
CA PRO A 103 5.89 -6.14 -5.62
C PRO A 103 5.26 -6.79 -4.38
N PRO A 104 4.10 -6.29 -3.94
CA PRO A 104 3.41 -6.83 -2.78
C PRO A 104 3.09 -8.31 -2.92
N ARG A 105 3.34 -9.09 -1.88
CA ARG A 105 3.03 -10.53 -1.88
C ARG A 105 1.54 -10.82 -1.94
N ASN A 106 0.72 -9.93 -1.40
CA ASN A 106 -0.74 -10.05 -1.43
C ASN A 106 -1.32 -10.00 -2.84
N LEU A 107 -0.65 -9.35 -3.79
CA LEU A 107 -1.07 -9.34 -5.20
C LEU A 107 -1.16 -10.76 -5.77
N LYS A 108 -0.18 -11.62 -5.44
CA LYS A 108 -0.22 -13.04 -5.88
C LYS A 108 -1.42 -13.80 -5.33
N GLY A 109 -1.86 -13.48 -4.11
CA GLY A 109 -3.02 -14.08 -3.48
C GLY A 109 -4.36 -13.65 -4.08
N LEU A 110 -4.38 -12.52 -4.81
CA LEU A 110 -5.57 -12.00 -5.49
C LEU A 110 -5.74 -12.57 -6.91
N LEU A 111 -4.67 -13.18 -7.45
CA LEU A 111 -4.70 -13.75 -8.80
C LEU A 111 -5.35 -15.12 -8.79
N GLU A 112 -6.46 -15.25 -9.49
CA GLU A 112 -7.09 -16.53 -9.76
C GLU A 112 -6.92 -16.93 -11.23
N LYS A 113 -6.14 -17.98 -11.48
CA LYS A 113 -5.90 -18.50 -12.84
C LYS A 113 -5.48 -17.41 -13.83
N GLY A 114 -4.62 -16.47 -13.40
CA GLY A 114 -4.16 -15.35 -14.22
C GLY A 114 -5.16 -14.21 -14.38
N LYS A 115 -6.22 -14.17 -13.55
CA LYS A 115 -7.23 -13.13 -13.56
C LYS A 115 -7.19 -12.36 -12.23
N LEU A 116 -7.39 -11.04 -12.30
CA LEU A 116 -7.52 -10.16 -11.17
C LEU A 116 -8.88 -9.47 -11.21
N SER A 117 -9.73 -9.74 -10.21
CA SER A 117 -10.99 -9.03 -10.04
C SER A 117 -10.74 -7.64 -9.50
N VAL A 118 -11.16 -6.61 -10.22
CA VAL A 118 -10.84 -5.22 -9.90
C VAL A 118 -12.08 -4.33 -9.87
N LEU A 119 -12.07 -3.39 -8.93
CA LEU A 119 -12.87 -2.19 -8.97
C LEU A 119 -11.99 -1.08 -9.56
N THR A 120 -12.50 -0.38 -10.55
CA THR A 120 -11.81 0.75 -11.17
C THR A 120 -12.51 2.05 -10.83
N LEU A 121 -11.76 3.13 -10.74
CA LEU A 121 -12.32 4.47 -10.64
C LEU A 121 -12.73 4.95 -12.04
N SER A 122 -13.82 5.70 -12.14
CA SER A 122 -14.14 6.37 -13.41
C SER A 122 -13.07 7.44 -13.72
N ASP A 123 -12.79 7.67 -14.99
CA ASP A 123 -11.80 8.67 -15.44
C ASP A 123 -12.09 10.06 -14.85
N ALA A 124 -13.36 10.44 -14.77
CA ALA A 124 -13.76 11.71 -14.17
C ALA A 124 -13.39 11.80 -12.69
N LEU A 125 -13.54 10.70 -11.93
CA LEU A 125 -13.15 10.65 -10.51
C LEU A 125 -11.63 10.63 -10.36
N GLN A 126 -10.92 9.85 -11.17
CA GLN A 126 -9.46 9.80 -11.17
C GLN A 126 -8.87 11.20 -11.40
N ASN A 127 -9.31 11.89 -12.48
CA ASN A 127 -8.83 13.22 -12.81
C ASN A 127 -9.14 14.25 -11.70
N THR A 128 -10.31 14.14 -11.06
CA THR A 128 -10.65 15.00 -9.92
C THR A 128 -9.72 14.77 -8.74
N LEU A 129 -9.46 13.49 -8.40
CA LEU A 129 -8.61 13.14 -7.26
C LEU A 129 -7.14 13.50 -7.50
N ILE A 130 -6.63 13.31 -8.72
CA ILE A 130 -5.27 13.71 -9.11
C ILE A 130 -5.14 15.23 -9.01
N GLY A 131 -6.09 15.98 -9.58
CA GLY A 131 -6.08 17.45 -9.50
C GLY A 131 -6.12 17.99 -8.07
N GLU A 132 -6.71 17.27 -7.13
CA GLU A 132 -6.71 17.65 -5.70
C GLU A 132 -5.35 17.42 -5.02
N LEU A 133 -4.58 16.41 -5.45
CA LEU A 133 -3.22 16.18 -4.95
C LEU A 133 -2.26 17.27 -5.42
N ASP A 134 -2.42 17.76 -6.65
CA ASP A 134 -1.55 18.76 -7.27
C ASP A 134 -1.72 20.18 -6.67
N ILE A 135 -2.86 20.50 -6.04
CA ILE A 135 -3.18 21.85 -5.52
C ILE A 135 -2.44 22.18 -4.18
N GLY A 136 -1.37 21.48 -3.85
CA GLY A 136 -0.41 21.93 -2.82
C GLY A 136 -0.73 21.55 -1.37
N GLU A 137 -1.88 20.93 -1.08
CA GLU A 137 -2.17 20.38 0.25
C GLU A 137 -1.84 18.88 0.36
N GLY A 138 -1.46 18.23 -0.73
CA GLY A 138 -1.14 16.79 -0.78
C GLY A 138 -2.26 15.89 -0.25
N ARG A 139 -3.50 16.37 -0.22
CA ARG A 139 -4.63 15.66 0.38
C ARG A 139 -5.90 15.79 -0.45
N MET A 140 -6.47 14.64 -0.74
CA MET A 140 -7.77 14.50 -1.37
C MET A 140 -8.89 15.14 -0.52
N ARG A 141 -9.80 15.88 -1.12
CA ARG A 141 -10.92 16.50 -0.40
C ARG A 141 -11.91 15.47 0.12
N VAL A 142 -12.43 15.71 1.31
CA VAL A 142 -13.34 14.80 2.01
C VAL A 142 -14.56 14.39 1.18
N PRO A 143 -15.28 15.28 0.47
CA PRO A 143 -16.49 14.89 -0.29
C PRO A 143 -16.23 13.89 -1.41
N HIS A 144 -15.08 13.98 -2.09
CA HIS A 144 -14.73 13.06 -3.18
C HIS A 144 -14.30 11.72 -2.64
N PHE A 145 -13.58 11.72 -1.51
CA PHE A 145 -13.24 10.48 -0.82
C PHE A 145 -14.48 9.78 -0.26
N ASP A 146 -15.44 10.49 0.29
CA ASP A 146 -16.71 9.93 0.76
C ASP A 146 -17.50 9.28 -0.38
N ARG A 147 -17.48 9.89 -1.57
CA ARG A 147 -18.07 9.30 -2.78
C ARG A 147 -17.36 8.00 -3.17
N LEU A 148 -16.04 7.99 -3.13
CA LEU A 148 -15.25 6.77 -3.33
C LEU A 148 -15.63 5.68 -2.32
N LEU A 149 -15.67 6.01 -1.03
CA LEU A 149 -16.05 5.07 0.02
C LEU A 149 -17.45 4.50 -0.19
N HIS A 150 -18.41 5.32 -0.59
CA HIS A 150 -19.76 4.86 -0.87
C HIS A 150 -19.78 3.85 -2.02
N THR A 151 -19.09 4.16 -3.11
CA THR A 151 -18.96 3.28 -4.29
C THR A 151 -18.31 1.94 -3.87
N LEU A 152 -17.23 1.98 -3.10
CA LEU A 152 -16.56 0.77 -2.62
C LEU A 152 -17.45 -0.09 -1.72
N LYS A 153 -18.17 0.53 -0.77
CA LYS A 153 -19.13 -0.18 0.10
C LYS A 153 -20.18 -0.91 -0.71
N THR A 154 -20.76 -0.24 -1.68
CA THR A 154 -21.80 -0.80 -2.54
C THR A 154 -21.27 -1.97 -3.36
N ALA A 155 -20.10 -1.82 -3.97
CA ALA A 155 -19.46 -2.87 -4.75
C ALA A 155 -19.07 -4.09 -3.89
N MET A 156 -18.53 -3.88 -2.70
CA MET A 156 -18.17 -4.99 -1.79
C MET A 156 -19.40 -5.76 -1.29
N LEU A 157 -20.54 -5.09 -1.09
CA LEU A 157 -21.80 -5.77 -0.72
C LEU A 157 -22.35 -6.62 -1.86
N ALA A 158 -22.08 -6.23 -3.10
CA ALA A 158 -22.53 -6.97 -4.29
C ALA A 158 -21.66 -8.22 -4.56
N THR A 159 -20.39 -8.19 -4.17
CA THR A 159 -19.43 -9.29 -4.38
C THR A 159 -19.38 -10.21 -3.17
N ARG A 160 -20.23 -11.25 -3.13
CA ARG A 160 -20.32 -12.16 -1.98
C ARG A 160 -19.15 -13.14 -1.84
N GLU A 161 -18.43 -13.45 -2.90
CA GLU A 161 -17.47 -14.56 -2.93
C GLU A 161 -16.01 -14.13 -2.93
N GLN A 162 -15.67 -12.96 -3.45
CA GLN A 162 -14.30 -12.47 -3.52
C GLN A 162 -14.24 -10.97 -3.27
N THR A 163 -13.34 -10.55 -2.40
CA THR A 163 -13.04 -9.13 -2.23
C THR A 163 -12.21 -8.65 -3.43
N PRO A 164 -12.76 -7.82 -4.32
CA PRO A 164 -11.99 -7.31 -5.45
C PRO A 164 -10.88 -6.38 -4.96
N ALA A 165 -9.82 -6.23 -5.75
CA ALA A 165 -8.83 -5.18 -5.54
C ALA A 165 -9.34 -3.83 -6.06
N LEU A 166 -8.93 -2.73 -5.45
CA LEU A 166 -9.12 -1.40 -6.01
C LEU A 166 -7.91 -1.08 -6.89
N LEU A 167 -8.14 -0.99 -8.20
CA LEU A 167 -7.13 -0.58 -9.16
C LEU A 167 -7.20 0.93 -9.37
N CYS A 168 -6.10 1.63 -9.21
CA CYS A 168 -6.05 3.08 -9.41
C CYS A 168 -4.66 3.55 -9.85
N PRO A 169 -4.57 4.77 -10.42
CA PRO A 169 -3.29 5.39 -10.75
C PRO A 169 -2.33 5.43 -9.58
N ASP A 170 -1.05 5.22 -9.85
CA ASP A 170 -0.01 5.05 -8.85
C ASP A 170 0.06 6.20 -7.84
N VAL A 171 -0.07 7.42 -8.32
CA VAL A 171 -0.01 8.64 -7.49
C VAL A 171 -1.12 8.72 -6.43
N LEU A 172 -2.25 8.05 -6.65
CA LEU A 172 -3.39 8.04 -5.74
C LEU A 172 -3.25 6.98 -4.64
N VAL A 173 -2.44 5.95 -4.88
CA VAL A 173 -2.36 4.78 -4.00
C VAL A 173 -1.97 5.12 -2.56
N PRO A 174 -0.96 5.96 -2.29
CA PRO A 174 -0.57 6.27 -0.91
C PRO A 174 -1.69 6.93 -0.11
N ASP A 175 -2.36 7.95 -0.67
CA ASP A 175 -3.42 8.68 0.03
C ASP A 175 -4.71 7.85 0.17
N ILE A 176 -5.11 7.14 -0.89
CA ILE A 176 -6.28 6.24 -0.85
C ILE A 176 -6.05 5.15 0.20
N THR A 177 -4.89 4.49 0.19
CA THR A 177 -4.56 3.44 1.15
C THR A 177 -4.64 3.95 2.59
N ARG A 178 -3.99 5.08 2.89
CA ARG A 178 -4.03 5.69 4.23
C ARG A 178 -5.45 6.00 4.71
N ARG A 179 -6.30 6.50 3.83
CA ARG A 179 -7.67 6.88 4.18
C ARG A 179 -8.59 5.69 4.36
N LEU A 180 -8.49 4.68 3.48
CA LEU A 180 -9.24 3.43 3.60
C LEU A 180 -8.92 2.71 4.91
N GLU A 181 -7.65 2.67 5.28
CA GLU A 181 -7.20 2.08 6.55
C GLU A 181 -7.77 2.81 7.75
N ARG A 182 -7.75 4.16 7.75
CA ARG A 182 -8.33 4.96 8.84
C ARG A 182 -9.83 4.72 9.03
N GLN A 183 -10.52 4.33 7.95
CA GLN A 183 -11.94 3.97 7.96
C GLN A 183 -12.19 2.49 8.25
N GLY A 184 -11.13 1.70 8.50
CA GLY A 184 -11.24 0.26 8.77
C GLY A 184 -11.61 -0.57 7.53
N PHE A 185 -11.38 -0.04 6.33
CA PHE A 185 -11.68 -0.75 5.08
C PHE A 185 -10.58 -1.76 4.76
N ALA A 186 -10.98 -3.03 4.64
CA ALA A 186 -10.07 -4.13 4.30
C ALA A 186 -10.12 -4.43 2.79
N ILE A 187 -9.73 -3.46 1.95
CA ILE A 187 -9.57 -3.65 0.51
C ILE A 187 -8.10 -3.49 0.12
N THR A 188 -7.63 -4.34 -0.78
CA THR A 188 -6.28 -4.20 -1.33
C THR A 188 -6.29 -3.16 -2.44
N VAL A 189 -5.47 -2.12 -2.29
CA VAL A 189 -5.25 -1.12 -3.34
C VAL A 189 -4.06 -1.54 -4.18
N VAL A 190 -4.25 -1.61 -5.50
CA VAL A 190 -3.27 -2.06 -6.48
C VAL A 190 -2.96 -0.91 -7.43
N MET A 191 -1.67 -0.67 -7.70
CA MET A 191 -1.22 0.30 -8.69
C MET A 191 -1.44 -0.25 -10.10
N GLU A 192 -1.79 0.60 -11.05
CA GLU A 192 -1.91 0.18 -12.45
C GLU A 192 -0.61 -0.41 -12.99
N SER A 193 0.53 0.18 -12.62
CA SER A 193 1.87 -0.28 -13.01
C SER A 193 2.32 -1.58 -12.34
N GLU A 194 1.67 -2.03 -11.26
CA GLU A 194 1.98 -3.31 -10.60
C GLU A 194 1.37 -4.52 -11.30
N VAL A 195 0.38 -4.30 -12.15
CA VAL A 195 -0.32 -5.39 -12.83
C VAL A 195 0.49 -5.88 -14.01
N PRO A 196 0.96 -7.15 -14.00
CA PRO A 196 1.70 -7.68 -15.12
C PRO A 196 0.84 -7.73 -16.40
N GLU A 197 1.43 -7.47 -17.56
CA GLU A 197 0.73 -7.44 -18.85
C GLU A 197 -0.05 -8.73 -19.19
N HIS A 198 0.41 -9.87 -18.66
CA HIS A 198 -0.23 -11.16 -18.89
C HIS A 198 -1.44 -11.43 -17.99
N VAL A 199 -1.74 -10.54 -17.03
CA VAL A 199 -2.87 -10.67 -16.11
C VAL A 199 -4.13 -10.08 -16.74
N GLN A 200 -5.16 -10.89 -16.82
CA GLN A 200 -6.47 -10.45 -17.29
C GLN A 200 -7.20 -9.71 -16.17
N LEU A 201 -7.48 -8.43 -16.37
CA LEU A 201 -8.34 -7.65 -15.48
C LEU A 201 -9.82 -8.02 -15.71
N VAL A 202 -10.51 -8.33 -14.63
CA VAL A 202 -11.95 -8.62 -14.64
C VAL A 202 -12.65 -7.49 -13.86
N PRO A 203 -13.22 -6.50 -14.54
CA PRO A 203 -13.94 -5.44 -13.86
C PRO A 203 -15.14 -6.00 -13.09
N VAL A 204 -15.23 -5.63 -11.83
CA VAL A 204 -16.44 -5.85 -11.03
C VAL A 204 -17.30 -4.62 -11.21
N ALA A 205 -18.39 -4.78 -11.93
CA ALA A 205 -19.33 -3.68 -12.12
C ALA A 205 -19.90 -3.25 -10.75
N PRO A 206 -19.89 -1.97 -10.41
CA PRO A 206 -20.77 -1.50 -9.35
C PRO A 206 -22.21 -1.83 -9.73
N PRO A 207 -23.04 -2.27 -8.80
CA PRO A 207 -24.46 -2.59 -9.06
C PRO A 207 -25.22 -1.37 -9.56
#